data_b7ff4ef868859511a236efc99e56efee
#
_entry.id   b7ff4ef868859511a236efc99e56efee
#
_cell.length_a   1.000
_cell.length_b   1.000
_cell.length_c   1.000
_cell.angle_alpha   90.00
_cell.angle_beta   90.00
_cell.angle_gamma   90.00
#
_symmetry.space_group_name_H-M   'P 1'
#
loop_
_entity.id
_entity.type
_entity.pdbx_description
1 polymer ?
#
loop_
_entity_poly.entity_id
_entity_poly.type
_entity_poly.pdbx_seq_one_letter_code
_entity_poly.pdbx_strand_id
1 'polypeptide(L)'
;MDFLLGLIQLMGVHTILGLSAYVVLLTNQITMAQAGFCSIGAYVSALLTVLLEWHLVPALLFSACVSCFFAVLVGFPALRVKGLMLVVATIAFGEFIRLFWLNFFLQVPKNGVLAGPEGGEGFKHIRFFPENGWTTGEVAIFIWAFALLIILALWWVDHSRAGLALRAVGADE
;
A
#
# COMPACT_ATOMS: atom_id res chain seq x y z
N MET A 1 14.54 18.80 -13.46
CA MET A 1 13.99 17.55 -14.00
C MET A 1 13.49 16.64 -12.89
N ASP A 2 14.20 16.53 -11.78
CA ASP A 2 13.88 15.61 -10.67
C ASP A 2 12.54 15.89 -10.00
N PHE A 3 12.12 17.16 -9.92
CA PHE A 3 10.81 17.54 -9.39
C PHE A 3 9.65 16.97 -10.24
N LEU A 4 9.74 17.06 -11.56
CA LEU A 4 8.70 16.50 -12.46
C LEU A 4 8.64 14.99 -12.38
N LEU A 5 9.80 14.32 -12.29
CA LEU A 5 9.88 12.88 -12.11
C LEU A 5 9.26 12.44 -10.78
N GLY A 6 9.52 13.19 -9.70
CA GLY A 6 8.88 12.95 -8.40
C GLY A 6 7.35 13.07 -8.45
N LEU A 7 6.84 14.07 -9.19
CA LEU A 7 5.40 14.23 -9.42
C LEU A 7 4.80 13.04 -10.19
N ILE A 8 5.50 12.57 -11.22
CA ILE A 8 5.08 11.40 -12.01
C ILE A 8 5.05 10.13 -11.15
N GLN A 9 6.03 9.94 -10.27
CA GLN A 9 6.05 8.83 -9.31
C GLN A 9 4.85 8.91 -8.35
N LEU A 10 4.59 10.09 -7.80
CA LEU A 10 3.47 10.31 -6.89
C LEU A 10 2.13 10.01 -7.56
N MET A 11 1.93 10.46 -8.80
CA MET A 11 0.74 10.13 -9.61
C MET A 11 0.58 8.63 -9.83
N GLY A 12 1.67 7.91 -10.10
CA GLY A 12 1.66 6.46 -10.26
C GLY A 12 1.19 5.74 -8.99
N VAL A 13 1.70 6.13 -7.83
CA VAL A 13 1.29 5.57 -6.53
C VAL A 13 -0.20 5.85 -6.26
N HIS A 14 -0.67 7.08 -6.50
CA HIS A 14 -2.09 7.41 -6.33
C HIS A 14 -2.99 6.65 -7.30
N THR A 15 -2.53 6.38 -8.51
CA THR A 15 -3.25 5.54 -9.47
C THR A 15 -3.43 4.11 -8.93
N ILE A 16 -2.38 3.52 -8.35
CA ILE A 16 -2.46 2.17 -7.73
C ILE A 16 -3.46 2.18 -6.56
N LEU A 17 -3.43 3.22 -5.72
CA LEU A 17 -4.39 3.37 -4.62
C LEU A 17 -5.83 3.50 -5.13
N GLY A 18 -6.05 4.28 -6.18
CA GLY A 18 -7.36 4.41 -6.84
C GLY A 18 -7.86 3.09 -7.41
N LEU A 19 -6.99 2.29 -8.03
CA LEU A 19 -7.33 0.95 -8.52
C LEU A 19 -7.71 0.00 -7.38
N SER A 20 -7.03 0.09 -6.23
CA SER A 20 -7.39 -0.66 -5.03
C SER A 20 -8.79 -0.31 -4.53
N ALA A 21 -9.14 0.98 -4.51
CA ALA A 21 -10.48 1.43 -4.15
C ALA A 21 -11.55 0.95 -5.16
N TYR A 22 -11.22 0.96 -6.45
CA TYR A 22 -12.11 0.47 -7.50
C TYR A 22 -12.55 -0.99 -7.27
N VAL A 23 -11.62 -1.87 -6.88
CA VAL A 23 -11.95 -3.30 -6.61
C VAL A 23 -13.00 -3.43 -5.50
N VAL A 24 -12.91 -2.63 -4.46
CA VAL A 24 -13.89 -2.67 -3.36
C VAL A 24 -15.22 -2.07 -3.79
N LEU A 25 -15.22 -1.03 -4.60
CA LEU A 25 -16.44 -0.44 -5.16
C LEU A 25 -17.22 -1.42 -6.05
N LEU A 26 -16.55 -2.39 -6.69
CA LEU A 26 -17.23 -3.44 -7.46
C LEU A 26 -18.14 -4.32 -6.60
N THR A 27 -17.87 -4.42 -5.29
CA THR A 27 -18.70 -5.13 -4.31
C THR A 27 -19.75 -4.23 -3.65
N ASN A 28 -19.99 -3.03 -4.18
CA ASN A 28 -20.90 -2.01 -3.63
C ASN A 28 -20.57 -1.59 -2.17
N GLN A 29 -19.33 -1.82 -1.74
CA GLN A 29 -18.87 -1.43 -0.41
C GLN A 29 -17.99 -0.19 -0.48
N ILE A 30 -18.23 0.77 0.42
CA ILE A 30 -17.39 1.95 0.56
C ILE A 30 -16.49 1.76 1.77
N THR A 31 -15.16 1.75 1.55
CA THR A 31 -14.18 1.64 2.64
C THR A 31 -13.04 2.63 2.45
N MET A 32 -12.52 3.12 3.55
CA MET A 32 -11.34 4.01 3.60
C MET A 32 -10.10 3.32 4.19
N ALA A 33 -10.14 1.98 4.31
CA ALA A 33 -9.05 1.20 4.90
C ALA A 33 -7.78 1.13 4.02
N GLN A 34 -7.87 1.46 2.71
CA GLN A 34 -6.76 1.34 1.76
C GLN A 34 -5.51 2.10 2.22
N ALA A 35 -5.68 3.30 2.78
CA ALA A 35 -4.57 4.10 3.29
C ALA A 35 -3.84 3.39 4.44
N GLY A 36 -4.59 2.73 5.34
CA GLY A 36 -4.02 1.94 6.44
C GLY A 36 -3.20 0.75 5.92
N PHE A 37 -3.74 -0.02 5.00
CA PHE A 37 -3.02 -1.17 4.41
C PHE A 37 -1.81 -0.74 3.59
N CYS A 38 -1.90 0.36 2.85
CA CYS A 38 -0.79 0.95 2.12
C CYS A 38 0.34 1.36 3.07
N SER A 39 0.03 1.99 4.20
CA SER A 39 1.02 2.39 5.18
C SER A 39 1.71 1.17 5.82
N ILE A 40 0.97 0.10 6.17
CA ILE A 40 1.55 -1.15 6.67
C ILE A 40 2.55 -1.71 5.64
N GLY A 41 2.14 -1.83 4.37
CA GLY A 41 3.01 -2.33 3.30
C GLY A 41 4.26 -1.49 3.11
N ALA A 42 4.11 -0.16 3.11
CA ALA A 42 5.22 0.79 2.93
C ALA A 42 6.24 0.69 4.09
N TYR A 43 5.78 0.72 5.33
CA TYR A 43 6.69 0.63 6.49
C TYR A 43 7.35 -0.74 6.60
N VAL A 44 6.63 -1.83 6.38
CA VAL A 44 7.21 -3.18 6.40
C VAL A 44 8.25 -3.35 5.29
N SER A 45 7.96 -2.91 4.06
CA SER A 45 8.93 -2.98 2.96
C SER A 45 10.16 -2.12 3.21
N ALA A 46 9.99 -0.92 3.78
CA ALA A 46 11.09 -0.04 4.16
C ALA A 46 11.94 -0.64 5.28
N LEU A 47 11.33 -1.25 6.30
CA LEU A 47 12.07 -1.95 7.36
C LEU A 47 12.91 -3.11 6.79
N LEU A 48 12.34 -3.92 5.90
CA LEU A 48 13.05 -5.03 5.30
C LEU A 48 14.21 -4.59 4.40
N THR A 49 14.01 -3.57 3.60
CA THR A 49 15.03 -3.09 2.66
C THR A 49 16.12 -2.27 3.36
N VAL A 50 15.77 -1.43 4.33
CA VAL A 50 16.71 -0.53 5.01
C VAL A 50 17.44 -1.20 6.16
N LEU A 51 16.73 -1.96 7.01
CA LEU A 51 17.33 -2.57 8.21
C LEU A 51 17.87 -3.98 7.95
N LEU A 52 17.16 -4.80 7.17
CA LEU A 52 17.55 -6.19 6.88
C LEU A 52 18.27 -6.37 5.54
N GLU A 53 18.44 -5.28 4.77
CA GLU A 53 19.14 -5.29 3.46
C GLU A 53 18.59 -6.31 2.46
N TRP A 54 17.31 -6.60 2.55
CA TRP A 54 16.67 -7.50 1.61
C TRP A 54 16.57 -6.87 0.21
N HIS A 55 16.67 -7.71 -0.81
CA HIS A 55 16.35 -7.28 -2.17
C HIS A 55 14.91 -6.79 -2.28
N LEU A 56 14.66 -5.86 -3.21
CA LEU A 56 13.36 -5.20 -3.38
C LEU A 56 12.21 -6.20 -3.57
N VAL A 57 12.38 -7.19 -4.44
CA VAL A 57 11.31 -8.14 -4.80
C VAL A 57 10.82 -8.97 -3.60
N PRO A 58 11.69 -9.68 -2.83
CA PRO A 58 11.24 -10.42 -1.66
C PRO A 58 10.69 -9.51 -0.55
N ALA A 59 11.22 -8.29 -0.39
CA ALA A 59 10.69 -7.32 0.56
C ALA A 59 9.27 -6.89 0.21
N LEU A 60 8.98 -6.62 -1.06
CA LEU A 60 7.63 -6.29 -1.55
C LEU A 60 6.66 -7.47 -1.39
N LEU A 61 7.08 -8.69 -1.72
CA LEU A 61 6.22 -9.88 -1.56
C LEU A 61 5.88 -10.12 -0.08
N PHE A 62 6.87 -10.03 0.80
CA PHE A 62 6.64 -10.21 2.22
C PHE A 62 5.74 -9.11 2.80
N SER A 63 5.97 -7.84 2.44
CA SER A 63 5.12 -6.73 2.87
C SER A 63 3.69 -6.86 2.36
N ALA A 64 3.49 -7.37 1.14
CA ALA A 64 2.17 -7.67 0.61
C ALA A 64 1.47 -8.79 1.41
N CYS A 65 2.19 -9.85 1.78
CA CYS A 65 1.65 -10.92 2.65
C CYS A 65 1.25 -10.38 4.02
N VAL A 66 2.07 -9.52 4.64
CA VAL A 66 1.74 -8.90 5.94
C VAL A 66 0.51 -8.01 5.80
N SER A 67 0.43 -7.16 4.78
CA SER A 67 -0.74 -6.31 4.54
C SER A 67 -1.99 -7.15 4.28
N CYS A 68 -1.89 -8.25 3.54
CA CYS A 68 -2.98 -9.19 3.30
C CYS A 68 -3.46 -9.85 4.60
N PHE A 69 -2.55 -10.26 5.47
CA PHE A 69 -2.88 -10.80 6.80
C PHE A 69 -3.71 -9.81 7.62
N PHE A 70 -3.27 -8.54 7.70
CA PHE A 70 -4.03 -7.49 8.37
C PHE A 70 -5.36 -7.19 7.69
N ALA A 71 -5.42 -7.26 6.35
CA ALA A 71 -6.66 -7.08 5.61
C ALA A 71 -7.69 -8.16 5.95
N VAL A 72 -7.28 -9.42 6.08
CA VAL A 72 -8.17 -10.51 6.52
C VAL A 72 -8.61 -10.30 7.97
N LEU A 73 -7.69 -9.94 8.86
CA LEU A 73 -7.98 -9.71 10.28
C LEU A 73 -9.01 -8.60 10.49
N VAL A 74 -8.89 -7.50 9.76
CA VAL A 74 -9.81 -6.35 9.84
C VAL A 74 -11.07 -6.59 9.00
N GLY A 75 -10.92 -7.21 7.84
CA GLY A 75 -12.03 -7.51 6.94
C GLY A 75 -13.07 -8.43 7.56
N PHE A 76 -12.65 -9.44 8.32
CA PHE A 76 -13.58 -10.39 8.95
C PHE A 76 -14.61 -9.72 9.88
N PRO A 77 -14.26 -8.85 10.83
CA PRO A 77 -15.24 -8.09 11.58
C PRO A 77 -15.95 -7.00 10.75
N ALA A 78 -15.26 -6.40 9.77
CA ALA A 78 -15.82 -5.36 8.92
C ALA A 78 -17.00 -5.88 8.05
N LEU A 79 -16.94 -7.12 7.58
CA LEU A 79 -18.03 -7.76 6.83
C LEU A 79 -19.34 -7.92 7.62
N ARG A 80 -19.30 -7.79 8.97
CA ARG A 80 -20.49 -7.84 9.80
C ARG A 80 -21.20 -6.48 9.92
N VAL A 81 -20.58 -5.43 9.42
CA VAL A 81 -21.06 -4.04 9.54
C VAL A 81 -21.38 -3.55 8.13
N LYS A 82 -22.55 -2.92 7.94
CA LYS A 82 -23.03 -2.45 6.64
C LYS A 82 -23.16 -0.92 6.59
N GLY A 83 -23.08 -0.37 5.39
CA GLY A 83 -23.36 1.03 5.11
C GLY A 83 -22.39 1.99 5.81
N LEU A 84 -22.92 3.07 6.37
CA LEU A 84 -22.14 4.15 6.99
C LEU A 84 -21.25 3.67 8.16
N MET A 85 -21.70 2.67 8.91
CA MET A 85 -20.91 2.10 10.01
C MET A 85 -19.61 1.46 9.51
N LEU A 86 -19.60 0.83 8.34
CA LEU A 86 -18.40 0.28 7.71
C LEU A 86 -17.40 1.39 7.38
N VAL A 87 -17.88 2.51 6.83
CA VAL A 87 -17.04 3.66 6.50
C VAL A 87 -16.36 4.22 7.75
N VAL A 88 -17.12 4.43 8.82
CA VAL A 88 -16.59 4.93 10.11
C VAL A 88 -15.56 3.96 10.69
N ALA A 89 -15.87 2.66 10.69
CA ALA A 89 -14.94 1.64 11.21
C ALA A 89 -13.63 1.59 10.43
N THR A 90 -13.70 1.74 9.10
CA THR A 90 -12.49 1.72 8.25
C THR A 90 -11.67 3.00 8.35
N ILE A 91 -12.29 4.16 8.58
CA ILE A 91 -11.58 5.40 8.92
C ILE A 91 -10.88 5.25 10.28
N ALA A 92 -11.58 4.72 11.29
CA ALA A 92 -11.00 4.48 12.61
C ALA A 92 -9.80 3.53 12.54
N PHE A 93 -9.87 2.49 11.71
CA PHE A 93 -8.73 1.61 11.46
C PHE A 93 -7.55 2.36 10.82
N GLY A 94 -7.79 3.16 9.79
CA GLY A 94 -6.75 3.98 9.16
C GLY A 94 -6.07 4.91 10.16
N GLU A 95 -6.85 5.57 11.01
CA GLU A 95 -6.34 6.45 12.07
C GLU A 95 -5.58 5.68 13.15
N PHE A 96 -6.03 4.49 13.53
CA PHE A 96 -5.30 3.61 14.45
C PHE A 96 -3.91 3.26 13.90
N ILE A 97 -3.81 2.86 12.63
CA ILE A 97 -2.52 2.55 11.99
C ILE A 97 -1.64 3.79 11.90
N ARG A 98 -2.22 4.96 11.59
CA ARG A 98 -1.50 6.24 11.57
C ARG A 98 -0.89 6.54 12.95
N LEU A 99 -1.69 6.45 14.01
CA LEU A 99 -1.23 6.68 15.39
C LEU A 99 -0.20 5.64 15.83
N PHE A 100 -0.34 4.41 15.40
CA PHE A 100 0.66 3.36 15.66
C PHE A 100 2.02 3.76 15.09
N TRP A 101 2.09 4.17 13.81
CA TRP A 101 3.34 4.60 13.19
C TRP A 101 3.88 5.90 13.77
N LEU A 102 3.03 6.84 14.19
CA LEU A 102 3.43 8.08 14.88
C LEU A 102 4.15 7.81 16.20
N ASN A 103 3.80 6.74 16.89
CA ASN A 103 4.40 6.36 18.17
C ASN A 103 5.49 5.27 18.04
N PHE A 104 5.75 4.80 16.82
CA PHE A 104 6.73 3.75 16.59
C PHE A 104 8.11 4.34 16.28
N PHE A 105 9.07 4.10 17.17
CA PHE A 105 10.44 4.55 17.05
C PHE A 105 11.38 3.34 16.97
N LEU A 106 12.07 3.19 15.85
CA LEU A 106 13.09 2.16 15.67
C LEU A 106 14.19 2.73 14.77
N GLN A 107 15.22 3.27 15.37
CA GLN A 107 16.36 3.80 14.64
C GLN A 107 17.58 2.89 14.80
N VAL A 108 18.20 2.53 13.69
CA VAL A 108 19.42 1.74 13.66
C VAL A 108 20.52 2.55 12.97
N PRO A 109 21.71 2.66 13.59
CA PRO A 109 22.83 3.36 12.97
C PRO A 109 23.32 2.55 11.75
N LYS A 110 23.20 3.14 10.57
CA LYS A 110 23.67 2.57 9.32
C LYS A 110 24.54 3.59 8.59
N ASN A 111 25.78 3.22 8.25
CA ASN A 111 26.75 4.11 7.56
C ASN A 111 26.92 5.49 8.21
N GLY A 112 26.90 5.56 9.55
CA GLY A 112 27.05 6.81 10.29
C GLY A 112 25.81 7.71 10.37
N VAL A 113 24.66 7.24 9.85
CA VAL A 113 23.37 7.95 9.88
C VAL A 113 22.32 7.04 10.53
N LEU A 114 21.44 7.65 11.33
CA LEU A 114 20.30 6.92 11.90
C LEU A 114 19.24 6.71 10.83
N ALA A 115 18.96 5.46 10.49
CA ALA A 115 17.93 5.07 9.53
C ALA A 115 16.81 4.30 10.24
N GLY A 116 15.57 4.57 9.84
CA GLY A 116 14.41 3.88 10.38
C GLY A 116 13.22 4.81 10.67
N PRO A 117 12.12 4.24 11.18
CA PRO A 117 10.96 5.03 11.56
C PRO A 117 11.24 5.91 12.78
N GLU A 118 10.90 7.19 12.67
CA GLU A 118 11.08 8.21 13.71
C GLU A 118 9.72 8.84 14.09
N GLY A 119 8.74 8.01 14.35
CA GLY A 119 7.43 8.47 14.80
C GLY A 119 6.81 9.51 13.86
N GLY A 120 6.55 10.71 14.39
CA GLY A 120 5.89 11.80 13.66
C GLY A 120 6.65 12.35 12.44
N GLU A 121 7.96 12.12 12.36
CA GLU A 121 8.78 12.53 11.21
C GLU A 121 8.82 11.48 10.08
N GLY A 122 8.12 10.36 10.29
CA GLY A 122 8.03 9.29 9.31
C GLY A 122 9.25 8.37 9.27
N PHE A 123 9.52 7.78 8.12
CA PHE A 123 10.67 6.90 7.92
C PHE A 123 11.83 7.71 7.31
N LYS A 124 12.94 7.82 8.06
CA LYS A 124 14.12 8.58 7.62
C LYS A 124 15.13 7.70 6.89
N HIS A 125 15.86 8.34 5.96
CA HIS A 125 17.00 7.77 5.25
C HIS A 125 16.70 6.49 4.45
N ILE A 126 15.56 6.50 3.72
CA ILE A 126 15.28 5.45 2.71
C ILE A 126 16.18 5.71 1.49
N ARG A 127 17.39 5.15 1.50
CA ARG A 127 18.36 5.30 0.40
C ARG A 127 18.50 4.05 -0.48
N PHE A 128 17.55 3.13 -0.38
CA PHE A 128 17.63 1.86 -1.10
C PHE A 128 17.84 2.04 -2.61
N PHE A 129 17.07 2.89 -3.26
CA PHE A 129 17.16 3.11 -4.71
C PHE A 129 18.48 3.76 -5.13
N PRO A 130 18.93 4.88 -4.53
CA PRO A 130 20.22 5.48 -4.85
C PRO A 130 21.42 4.58 -4.54
N GLU A 131 21.38 3.84 -3.43
CA GLU A 131 22.47 2.91 -3.04
C GLU A 131 22.60 1.73 -4.00
N ASN A 132 21.51 1.30 -4.63
CA ASN A 132 21.52 0.27 -5.67
C ASN A 132 21.68 0.84 -7.09
N GLY A 133 22.04 2.11 -7.23
CA GLY A 133 22.32 2.75 -8.53
C GLY A 133 21.08 3.06 -9.38
N TRP A 134 19.88 3.03 -8.79
CA TRP A 134 18.65 3.35 -9.52
C TRP A 134 18.52 4.86 -9.71
N THR A 135 18.29 5.25 -10.95
CA THR A 135 17.97 6.64 -11.26
C THR A 135 16.50 6.95 -10.93
N THR A 136 16.19 8.22 -10.66
CA THR A 136 14.81 8.67 -10.40
C THR A 136 13.85 8.29 -11.54
N GLY A 137 14.36 8.29 -12.79
CA GLY A 137 13.59 7.87 -13.97
C GLY A 137 13.26 6.37 -13.98
N GLU A 138 14.19 5.51 -13.60
CA GLU A 138 13.97 4.06 -13.53
C GLU A 138 12.92 3.70 -12.47
N VAL A 139 12.93 4.38 -11.33
CA VAL A 139 11.92 4.22 -10.29
C VAL A 139 10.54 4.63 -10.82
N ALA A 140 10.44 5.72 -11.57
CA ALA A 140 9.19 6.13 -12.20
C ALA A 140 8.67 5.08 -13.18
N ILE A 141 9.53 4.56 -14.05
CA ILE A 141 9.18 3.50 -15.00
C ILE A 141 8.70 2.24 -14.25
N PHE A 142 9.39 1.85 -13.17
CA PHE A 142 9.02 0.69 -12.36
C PHE A 142 7.60 0.85 -11.76
N ILE A 143 7.29 2.01 -11.18
CA ILE A 143 5.96 2.30 -10.60
C ILE A 143 4.86 2.22 -11.67
N TRP A 144 5.08 2.83 -12.83
CA TRP A 144 4.09 2.83 -13.91
C TRP A 144 3.95 1.46 -14.59
N ALA A 145 5.03 0.70 -14.72
CA ALA A 145 4.97 -0.68 -15.21
C ALA A 145 4.16 -1.56 -14.26
N PHE A 146 4.34 -1.38 -12.94
CA PHE A 146 3.56 -2.08 -11.93
C PHE A 146 2.08 -1.66 -11.94
N ALA A 147 1.80 -0.37 -12.09
CA ALA A 147 0.43 0.13 -12.25
C ALA A 147 -0.25 -0.45 -13.49
N LEU A 148 0.45 -0.51 -14.63
CA LEU A 148 -0.05 -1.12 -15.86
C LEU A 148 -0.36 -2.62 -15.66
N LEU A 149 0.52 -3.35 -14.98
CA LEU A 149 0.31 -4.75 -14.66
C LEU A 149 -0.97 -4.95 -13.83
N ILE A 150 -1.20 -4.10 -12.82
CA ILE A 150 -2.43 -4.13 -12.03
C ILE A 150 -3.65 -3.83 -12.89
N ILE A 151 -3.59 -2.83 -13.76
CA ILE A 151 -4.69 -2.48 -14.68
C ILE A 151 -5.04 -3.68 -15.56
N LEU A 152 -4.03 -4.34 -16.15
CA LEU A 152 -4.24 -5.51 -16.99
C LEU A 152 -4.81 -6.69 -16.20
N ALA A 153 -4.34 -6.91 -14.99
CA ALA A 153 -4.87 -7.95 -14.09
C ALA A 153 -6.34 -7.68 -13.74
N LEU A 154 -6.69 -6.44 -13.40
CA LEU A 154 -8.06 -6.05 -13.09
C LEU A 154 -8.98 -6.15 -14.34
N TRP A 155 -8.47 -5.73 -15.49
CA TRP A 155 -9.20 -5.89 -16.74
C TRP A 155 -9.50 -7.36 -17.04
N TRP A 156 -8.52 -8.24 -16.83
CA TRP A 156 -8.71 -9.69 -16.99
C TRP A 156 -9.70 -10.26 -15.98
N VAL A 157 -9.62 -9.86 -14.69
CA VAL A 157 -10.57 -10.27 -13.65
C VAL A 157 -11.98 -9.80 -13.99
N ASP A 158 -12.13 -8.55 -14.46
CA ASP A 158 -13.43 -7.96 -14.78
C ASP A 158 -14.14 -8.69 -15.93
N HIS A 159 -13.38 -9.25 -16.89
CA HIS A 159 -13.91 -10.06 -18.00
C HIS A 159 -13.99 -11.56 -17.67
N SER A 160 -13.56 -11.97 -16.46
CA SER A 160 -13.61 -13.36 -16.02
C SER A 160 -14.88 -13.67 -15.22
N ARG A 161 -15.10 -14.97 -14.94
CA ARG A 161 -16.19 -15.43 -14.07
C ARG A 161 -16.11 -14.85 -12.66
N ALA A 162 -14.90 -14.51 -12.20
CA ALA A 162 -14.70 -13.88 -10.91
C ALA A 162 -15.27 -12.45 -10.86
N GLY A 163 -15.10 -11.66 -11.93
CA GLY A 163 -15.68 -10.32 -12.03
C GLY A 163 -17.21 -10.34 -12.03
N LEU A 164 -17.81 -11.31 -12.72
CA LEU A 164 -19.27 -11.49 -12.67
C LEU A 164 -19.75 -11.84 -11.26
N ALA A 165 -19.02 -12.71 -10.53
CA ALA A 165 -19.36 -13.06 -9.15
C ALA A 165 -19.24 -11.83 -8.20
N LEU A 166 -18.20 -11.01 -8.35
CA LEU A 166 -18.03 -9.78 -7.55
C LEU A 166 -19.18 -8.79 -7.76
N ARG A 167 -19.60 -8.60 -9.01
CA ARG A 167 -20.74 -7.72 -9.33
C ARG A 167 -22.08 -8.30 -8.85
N ALA A 168 -22.25 -9.62 -8.89
CA ALA A 168 -23.45 -10.29 -8.39
C ALA A 168 -23.60 -10.08 -6.87
N VAL A 169 -22.50 -10.17 -6.10
CA VAL A 169 -22.50 -9.86 -4.66
C VAL A 169 -22.89 -8.40 -4.40
N GLY A 170 -22.40 -7.47 -5.19
CA GLY A 170 -22.75 -6.05 -5.08
C GLY A 170 -24.19 -5.71 -5.45
N ALA A 171 -24.86 -6.57 -6.24
CA ALA A 171 -26.25 -6.37 -6.66
C ALA A 171 -27.28 -6.93 -5.65
N ASP A 172 -26.87 -7.81 -4.73
CA ASP A 172 -27.73 -8.49 -3.76
C ASP A 172 -27.84 -7.75 -2.40
N GLU A 173 -27.21 -6.58 -2.27
CA GLU A 173 -27.27 -5.68 -1.11
C GLU A 173 -28.11 -4.43 -1.37
#